data_d0197ed2b7d8f7d6f72ca2eee8b28212
#
_entry.id   d0197ed2b7d8f7d6f72ca2eee8b28212
#
_cell.length_a   1.000
_cell.length_b   1.000
_cell.length_c   1.000
_cell.angle_alpha   90.00
_cell.angle_beta   90.00
_cell.angle_gamma   90.00
#
_symmetry.space_group_name_H-M   'P 1'
#
loop_
_entity.id
_entity.type
_entity.pdbx_description
1 polymer ?
#
loop_
_entity_poly.entity_id
_entity_poly.type
_entity_poly.pdbx_seq_one_letter_code
_entity_poly.pdbx_strand_id
1 'polypeptide(L)'
;MLLWKFNEKLKEKEDMQNSYVSLHRTLDTTIQNLESQINPNSSFITDLKKKKLQLKEHIDAGRPLPKGAHSKLASMLHSHKVNEKMKRKQRKIAKHAYDEELKRRLQNLST
;
A
#
# COMPACT_ATOMS: atom_id res chain seq x y z
N MET A 1 10.95 40.67 -4.90
CA MET A 1 10.09 39.85 -5.78
C MET A 1 10.76 38.55 -6.26
N LEU A 2 12.04 38.59 -6.66
CA LEU A 2 12.76 37.41 -7.10
C LEU A 2 12.99 36.38 -6.00
N LEU A 3 13.24 36.83 -4.76
CA LEU A 3 13.42 35.96 -3.59
C LEU A 3 12.14 35.22 -3.20
N TRP A 4 10.98 35.82 -3.40
CA TRP A 4 9.69 35.20 -3.12
C TRP A 4 9.40 34.03 -4.08
N LYS A 5 9.63 34.22 -5.38
CA LYS A 5 9.47 33.15 -6.38
C LYS A 5 10.47 32.01 -6.16
N PHE A 6 11.69 32.33 -5.74
CA PHE A 6 12.72 31.35 -5.42
C PHE A 6 12.31 30.48 -4.22
N ASN A 7 11.77 31.09 -3.16
CA ASN A 7 11.30 30.37 -1.97
C ASN A 7 10.09 29.48 -2.26
N GLU A 8 9.17 29.92 -3.14
CA GLU A 8 8.05 29.09 -3.59
C GLU A 8 8.54 27.85 -4.35
N LYS A 9 9.47 28.00 -5.26
CA LYS A 9 10.05 26.88 -6.04
C LYS A 9 10.78 25.90 -5.13
N LEU A 10 11.50 26.38 -4.12
CA LEU A 10 12.15 25.53 -3.13
C LEU A 10 11.14 24.75 -2.31
N LYS A 11 10.08 25.40 -1.87
CA LYS A 11 9.01 24.76 -1.10
C LYS A 11 8.27 23.69 -1.92
N GLU A 12 7.95 23.97 -3.17
CA GLU A 12 7.36 22.99 -4.08
C GLU A 12 8.26 21.77 -4.26
N LYS A 13 9.57 21.99 -4.37
CA LYS A 13 10.55 20.92 -4.52
C LYS A 13 10.67 20.08 -3.25
N GLU A 14 10.65 20.70 -2.08
CA GLU A 14 10.61 20.00 -0.79
C GLU A 14 9.32 19.19 -0.62
N ASP A 15 8.18 19.77 -0.93
CA ASP A 15 6.88 19.10 -0.84
C ASP A 15 6.83 17.88 -1.75
N MET A 16 7.36 18.00 -2.97
CA MET A 16 7.48 16.90 -3.92
C MET A 16 8.37 15.77 -3.37
N GLN A 17 9.55 16.11 -2.86
CA GLN A 17 10.47 15.12 -2.27
C GLN A 17 9.86 14.44 -1.06
N ASN A 18 9.21 15.18 -0.17
CA ASN A 18 8.53 14.62 1.01
C ASN A 18 7.42 13.67 0.60
N SER A 19 6.66 14.00 -0.43
CA SER A 19 5.62 13.14 -0.99
C SER A 19 6.20 11.84 -1.54
N TYR A 20 7.32 11.91 -2.25
CA TYR A 20 8.00 10.73 -2.80
C TYR A 20 8.61 9.85 -1.70
N VAL A 21 9.19 10.45 -0.68
CA VAL A 21 9.74 9.72 0.48
C VAL A 21 8.62 8.99 1.22
N SER A 22 7.48 9.63 1.41
CA SER A 22 6.31 9.02 2.02
C SER A 22 5.80 7.83 1.20
N LEU A 23 5.74 7.98 -0.12
CA LEU A 23 5.34 6.90 -1.04
C LEU A 23 6.33 5.74 -1.01
N HIS A 24 7.63 6.03 -1.00
CA HIS A 24 8.68 5.02 -0.88
C HIS A 24 8.54 4.22 0.42
N ARG A 25 8.28 4.89 1.53
CA ARG A 25 8.06 4.25 2.83
C ARG A 25 6.81 3.35 2.80
N THR A 26 5.73 3.79 2.18
CA THR A 26 4.51 3.01 2.01
C THR A 26 4.78 1.77 1.16
N LEU A 27 5.54 1.90 0.06
CA LEU A 27 5.96 0.78 -0.77
C LEU A 27 6.76 -0.24 0.02
N ASP A 28 7.72 0.21 0.79
CA ASP A 28 8.59 -0.64 1.61
C ASP A 28 7.76 -1.44 2.63
N THR A 29 6.87 -0.78 3.34
CA THR A 29 5.96 -1.42 4.31
C THR A 29 5.06 -2.44 3.63
N THR A 30 4.50 -2.11 2.47
CA THR A 30 3.63 -3.01 1.71
C THR A 30 4.39 -4.26 1.25
N ILE A 31 5.62 -4.09 0.76
CA ILE A 31 6.48 -5.21 0.34
C ILE A 31 6.78 -6.12 1.54
N GLN A 32 7.15 -5.56 2.68
CA GLN A 32 7.43 -6.34 3.89
C GLN A 32 6.22 -7.14 4.34
N ASN A 33 5.04 -6.54 4.34
CA ASN A 33 3.79 -7.20 4.70
C ASN A 33 3.46 -8.35 3.73
N LEU A 34 3.68 -8.15 2.44
CA LEU A 34 3.45 -9.19 1.43
C LEU A 34 4.43 -10.35 1.56
N GLU A 35 5.70 -10.06 1.83
CA GLU A 35 6.74 -11.09 2.02
C GLU A 35 6.47 -11.94 3.26
N SER A 36 5.80 -11.40 4.26
CA SER A 36 5.46 -12.13 5.50
C SER A 36 4.26 -13.07 5.36
N GLN A 37 3.55 -13.04 4.24
CA GLN A 37 2.39 -13.92 3.99
C GLN A 37 2.85 -15.34 3.68
N ILE A 38 1.98 -16.33 3.96
CA ILE A 38 2.28 -17.75 3.77
C ILE A 38 2.51 -18.08 2.28
N ASN A 39 1.72 -17.50 1.39
CA ASN A 39 1.85 -17.68 -0.06
C ASN A 39 1.94 -16.31 -0.74
N PRO A 40 3.11 -15.65 -0.70
CA PRO A 40 3.26 -14.33 -1.28
C PRO A 40 3.20 -14.40 -2.81
N ASN A 41 2.55 -13.39 -3.43
CA ASN A 41 2.56 -13.24 -4.87
C ASN A 41 3.91 -12.65 -5.31
N SER A 42 4.84 -13.52 -5.72
CA SER A 42 6.20 -13.15 -6.10
C SER A 42 6.25 -12.15 -7.25
N SER A 43 5.37 -12.28 -8.22
CA SER A 43 5.29 -11.37 -9.37
C SER A 43 4.92 -9.95 -8.95
N PHE A 44 3.92 -9.82 -8.10
CA PHE A 44 3.48 -8.54 -7.57
C PHE A 44 4.57 -7.88 -6.70
N ILE A 45 5.21 -8.66 -5.85
CA ILE A 45 6.32 -8.20 -5.00
C ILE A 45 7.49 -7.70 -5.86
N THR A 46 7.84 -8.44 -6.92
CA THR A 46 8.91 -8.04 -7.84
C THR A 46 8.58 -6.71 -8.53
N ASP A 47 7.35 -6.53 -8.97
CA ASP A 47 6.91 -5.28 -9.59
C ASP A 47 6.98 -4.10 -8.61
N LEU A 48 6.57 -4.31 -7.37
CA LEU A 48 6.65 -3.28 -6.32
C LEU A 48 8.09 -2.92 -5.98
N LYS A 49 8.99 -3.91 -5.93
CA LYS A 49 10.43 -3.68 -5.71
C LYS A 49 11.05 -2.85 -6.83
N LYS A 50 10.69 -3.12 -8.08
CA LYS A 50 11.13 -2.32 -9.23
C LYS A 50 10.66 -0.87 -9.13
N LYS A 51 9.40 -0.66 -8.79
CA LYS A 51 8.81 0.67 -8.61
C LYS A 51 9.47 1.42 -7.45
N LYS A 52 9.75 0.72 -6.35
CA LYS A 52 10.48 1.27 -5.21
C LYS A 52 11.86 1.76 -5.61
N LEU A 53 12.60 0.96 -6.38
CA LEU A 53 13.93 1.32 -6.87
C LEU A 53 13.88 2.54 -7.79
N GLN A 54 12.95 2.58 -8.75
CA GLN A 54 12.75 3.72 -9.64
C GLN A 54 12.43 5.00 -8.86
N LEU A 55 11.56 4.89 -7.86
CA LEU A 55 11.19 6.02 -7.01
C LEU A 55 12.40 6.54 -6.23
N LYS A 56 13.22 5.65 -5.69
CA LYS A 56 14.45 6.01 -4.99
C LYS A 56 15.43 6.76 -5.90
N GLU A 57 15.59 6.32 -7.14
CA GLU A 57 16.43 6.99 -8.14
C GLU A 57 15.94 8.42 -8.39
N HIS A 58 14.63 8.63 -8.51
CA HIS A 58 14.06 9.96 -8.68
C HIS A 58 14.26 10.84 -7.44
N ILE A 59 14.13 10.28 -6.25
CA ILE A 59 14.37 11.01 -4.99
C ILE A 59 15.83 11.45 -4.92
N ASP A 60 16.76 10.53 -5.15
CA ASP A 60 18.20 10.79 -5.04
C ASP A 60 18.69 11.79 -6.11
N ALA A 61 18.12 11.74 -7.29
CA ALA A 61 18.45 12.66 -8.39
C ALA A 61 17.69 13.99 -8.30
N GLY A 62 16.69 14.11 -7.43
CA GLY A 62 15.84 15.30 -7.34
C GLY A 62 14.98 15.52 -8.58
N ARG A 63 14.69 14.48 -9.35
CA ARG A 63 13.88 14.57 -10.56
C ARG A 63 12.42 14.26 -10.29
N PRO A 64 11.50 14.99 -10.95
CA PRO A 64 10.07 14.63 -10.84
C PRO A 64 9.78 13.32 -11.56
N LEU A 65 8.81 12.57 -11.04
CA LEU A 65 8.28 11.38 -11.70
C LEU A 65 7.52 11.79 -12.98
N PRO A 66 7.39 10.87 -13.95
CA PRO A 66 6.53 11.11 -15.11
C PRO A 66 5.12 11.50 -14.66
N LYS A 67 4.45 12.34 -15.47
CA LYS A 67 3.11 12.84 -15.16
C LYS A 67 2.14 11.69 -14.90
N GLY A 68 1.50 11.72 -13.73
CA GLY A 68 0.53 10.71 -13.33
C GLY A 68 1.11 9.45 -12.70
N ALA A 69 2.43 9.23 -12.74
CA ALA A 69 3.06 8.04 -12.18
C ALA A 69 2.89 7.95 -10.65
N HIS A 70 3.05 9.07 -9.94
CA HIS A 70 2.86 9.14 -8.49
C HIS A 70 1.42 8.79 -8.11
N SER A 71 0.43 9.41 -8.75
CA SER A 71 -0.98 9.16 -8.49
C SER A 71 -1.39 7.73 -8.82
N LYS A 72 -0.89 7.17 -9.92
CA LYS A 72 -1.14 5.80 -10.33
C LYS A 72 -0.61 4.80 -9.30
N LEU A 73 0.61 5.00 -8.83
CA LEU A 73 1.23 4.14 -7.82
C LEU A 73 0.51 4.26 -6.48
N ALA A 74 0.19 5.47 -6.04
CA ALA A 74 -0.56 5.71 -4.80
C ALA A 74 -1.94 5.06 -4.85
N SER A 75 -2.65 5.17 -5.98
CA SER A 75 -3.95 4.51 -6.19
C SER A 75 -3.86 3.00 -6.13
N MET A 76 -2.83 2.42 -6.73
CA MET A 76 -2.59 0.98 -6.71
C MET A 76 -2.35 0.47 -5.29
N LEU A 77 -1.54 1.16 -4.50
CA LEU A 77 -1.28 0.82 -3.11
C LEU A 77 -2.53 0.97 -2.24
N HIS A 78 -3.31 2.02 -2.47
CA HIS A 78 -4.57 2.23 -1.77
C HIS A 78 -5.58 1.12 -2.08
N SER A 79 -5.74 0.75 -3.34
CA SER A 79 -6.62 -0.35 -3.75
C SER A 79 -6.21 -1.67 -3.13
N HIS A 80 -4.92 -1.97 -3.08
CA HIS A 80 -4.39 -3.16 -2.43
C HIS A 80 -4.74 -3.17 -0.93
N LYS A 81 -4.55 -2.05 -0.24
CA LYS A 81 -4.86 -1.90 1.18
C LYS A 81 -6.35 -2.11 1.47
N VAL A 82 -7.22 -1.54 0.64
CA VAL A 82 -8.68 -1.70 0.74
C VAL A 82 -9.07 -3.16 0.52
N ASN A 83 -8.54 -3.80 -0.51
CA ASN A 83 -8.81 -5.22 -0.81
C ASN A 83 -8.39 -6.14 0.33
N GLU A 84 -7.22 -5.92 0.92
CA GLU A 84 -6.76 -6.68 2.08
C GLU A 84 -7.69 -6.50 3.29
N LYS A 85 -8.14 -5.27 3.53
CA LYS A 85 -9.08 -4.97 4.60
C LYS A 85 -10.43 -5.66 4.40
N MET A 86 -10.94 -5.70 3.16
CA MET A 86 -12.18 -6.40 2.81
C MET A 86 -12.04 -7.91 2.96
N LYS A 87 -10.94 -8.49 2.53
CA LYS A 87 -10.65 -9.91 2.71
C LYS A 87 -10.65 -10.31 4.18
N ARG A 88 -10.05 -9.49 5.04
CA ARG A 88 -10.05 -9.72 6.50
C ARG A 88 -11.46 -9.68 7.07
N LYS A 89 -12.30 -8.74 6.65
CA LYS A 89 -13.72 -8.68 7.04
C LYS A 89 -14.48 -9.92 6.60
N GLN A 90 -14.32 -10.36 5.37
CA GLN A 90 -14.97 -11.55 4.83
C GLN A 90 -14.58 -12.81 5.60
N ARG A 91 -13.31 -12.96 5.95
CA ARG A 91 -12.81 -14.08 6.76
C ARG A 91 -13.45 -14.09 8.14
N LYS A 92 -13.57 -12.93 8.79
CA LYS A 92 -14.23 -12.81 10.10
C LYS A 92 -15.72 -13.18 10.04
N ILE A 93 -16.42 -12.73 9.01
CA ILE A 93 -17.84 -13.04 8.79
C ILE A 93 -18.02 -14.54 8.54
N ALA A 94 -17.21 -15.13 7.69
CA ALA A 94 -17.26 -16.55 7.38
C ALA A 94 -16.97 -17.40 8.63
N LYS A 95 -15.99 -17.02 9.42
CA LYS A 95 -15.66 -17.69 10.68
C LYS A 95 -16.82 -17.63 11.67
N HIS A 96 -17.43 -16.47 11.82
CA HIS A 96 -18.58 -16.27 12.73
C HIS A 96 -19.77 -17.13 12.30
N ALA A 97 -20.09 -17.15 11.00
CA ALA A 97 -21.17 -18.00 10.48
C ALA A 97 -20.90 -19.49 10.70
N TYR A 98 -19.66 -19.94 10.52
CA TYR A 98 -19.24 -21.31 10.77
C TYR A 98 -19.38 -21.68 12.26
N ASP A 99 -18.93 -20.83 13.17
CA ASP A 99 -19.03 -21.06 14.62
C ASP A 99 -20.47 -21.11 15.07
N GLU A 100 -21.34 -20.27 14.53
CA GLU A 100 -22.79 -20.28 14.81
C GLU A 100 -23.45 -21.58 14.35
N GLU A 101 -23.14 -22.05 13.16
CA GLU A 101 -23.65 -23.30 12.63
C GLU A 101 -23.17 -24.50 13.45
N LEU A 102 -21.92 -24.51 13.87
CA LEU A 102 -21.35 -25.54 14.73
C LEU A 102 -22.07 -25.60 16.08
N LYS A 103 -22.34 -24.46 16.68
CA LYS A 103 -23.11 -24.37 17.94
C LYS A 103 -24.52 -24.96 17.80
N ARG A 104 -25.20 -24.67 16.69
CA ARG A 104 -26.54 -25.25 16.43
C ARG A 104 -26.49 -26.78 16.34
N ARG A 105 -25.50 -27.32 15.62
CA ARG A 105 -25.33 -28.77 15.47
C ARG A 105 -25.06 -29.44 16.82
N LEU A 106 -24.23 -28.82 17.65
CA LEU A 106 -23.92 -29.34 18.99
C LEU A 106 -25.16 -29.33 19.91
N GLN A 107 -25.98 -28.28 19.82
CA GLN A 107 -27.24 -28.22 20.59
C GLN A 107 -28.22 -29.28 20.14
N ASN A 108 -28.34 -29.57 18.85
CA ASN A 108 -29.21 -30.61 18.33
C ASN A 108 -28.75 -32.01 18.73
N LEU A 109 -27.44 -32.22 18.89
CA LEU A 109 -26.90 -33.49 19.34
C LEU A 109 -27.10 -33.74 20.83
N SER A 110 -27.30 -32.70 21.64
CA SER A 110 -27.50 -32.81 23.08
C SER A 110 -28.97 -33.00 23.49
N THR A 111 -29.89 -32.94 22.56
CA THR A 111 -31.30 -33.28 22.76
C THR A 111 -31.63 -34.67 22.22
#